data_52e3d3988f5fdb7dbc2720274834785c
#
_entry.id   52e3d3988f5fdb7dbc2720274834785c
#
_cell.length_a   1.000
_cell.length_b   1.000
_cell.length_c   1.000
_cell.angle_alpha   90.00
_cell.angle_beta   90.00
_cell.angle_gamma   90.00
#
_symmetry.space_group_name_H-M   'P 1'
#
loop_
_entity.id
_entity.type
_entity.pdbx_description
1 polymer ?
#
loop_
_entity_poly.entity_id
_entity_poly.type
_entity_poly.pdbx_seq_one_letter_code
_entity_poly.pdbx_strand_id
1 'polypeptide(L)'
;MYKRQVIKPVNGNHGRGITTNINSFDEALIGFKEAKEVSRLVIVEKYITGEDHRLLVINNKLVAAAKRTPAHVIGDGKSTIQELVDEVNKDERRGYGHEKVLTEIDINSLTLEILKEMDMTTESVPKKGEVVKLKSTANLSTGGTAEDITELIHPYNVFM
;
A
#
# COMPACT_ATOMS: atom_id res chain seq x y z
N MET A 1 -27.01 2.34 -5.33
CA MET A 1 -25.84 2.15 -4.46
C MET A 1 -24.60 2.33 -5.33
N TYR A 2 -23.92 3.46 -5.21
CA TYR A 2 -22.70 3.71 -5.96
C TYR A 2 -21.62 2.70 -5.49
N LYS A 3 -21.09 1.92 -6.43
CA LYS A 3 -19.96 1.03 -6.12
C LYS A 3 -18.71 1.89 -6.06
N ARG A 4 -17.91 1.74 -5.01
CA ARG A 4 -16.62 2.42 -4.86
C ARG A 4 -15.77 2.25 -6.12
N GLN A 5 -15.07 3.30 -6.51
CA GLN A 5 -14.29 3.35 -7.75
C GLN A 5 -12.84 3.73 -7.48
N VAL A 6 -12.00 3.42 -8.47
CA VAL A 6 -10.61 3.89 -8.59
C VAL A 6 -10.49 4.65 -9.89
N ILE A 7 -9.87 5.80 -9.85
CA ILE A 7 -9.48 6.58 -11.03
C ILE A 7 -7.96 6.65 -11.07
N LYS A 8 -7.40 6.34 -12.23
CA LYS A 8 -5.94 6.32 -12.41
C LYS A 8 -5.53 6.68 -13.84
N PRO A 9 -4.33 7.26 -14.04
CA PRO A 9 -3.78 7.45 -15.37
C PRO A 9 -3.44 6.10 -16.02
N VAL A 10 -3.60 5.99 -17.35
CA VAL A 10 -3.20 4.78 -18.10
C VAL A 10 -1.68 4.60 -18.04
N ASN A 11 -0.94 5.69 -18.14
CA ASN A 11 0.52 5.70 -18.07
C ASN A 11 0.95 6.50 -16.84
N GLY A 12 1.68 5.86 -15.95
CA GLY A 12 2.16 6.49 -14.72
C GLY A 12 2.98 5.52 -13.89
N ASN A 13 3.69 6.05 -12.91
CA ASN A 13 4.48 5.28 -11.96
C ASN A 13 4.33 5.84 -10.54
N HIS A 14 4.77 5.08 -9.56
CA HIS A 14 4.79 5.47 -8.14
C HIS A 14 3.45 5.94 -7.55
N GLY A 15 2.31 5.54 -8.15
CA GLY A 15 0.98 5.88 -7.65
C GLY A 15 0.52 7.31 -7.94
N ARG A 16 1.24 8.09 -8.75
CA ARG A 16 0.86 9.48 -9.07
C ARG A 16 -0.45 9.53 -9.84
N GLY A 17 -1.37 10.43 -9.42
CA GLY A 17 -2.67 10.62 -10.06
C GLY A 17 -3.63 9.45 -9.86
N ILE A 18 -3.41 8.60 -8.85
CA ILE A 18 -4.33 7.50 -8.50
C ILE A 18 -5.18 7.92 -7.31
N THR A 19 -6.50 7.97 -7.52
CA THR A 19 -7.49 8.19 -6.47
C THR A 19 -8.30 6.92 -6.26
N THR A 20 -8.35 6.44 -5.03
CA THR A 20 -9.01 5.18 -4.64
C THR A 20 -10.20 5.44 -3.73
N ASN A 21 -11.07 4.43 -3.56
CA ASN A 21 -12.19 4.47 -2.62
C ASN A 21 -13.20 5.61 -2.87
N ILE A 22 -13.35 6.01 -4.11
CA ILE A 22 -14.23 7.11 -4.56
C ILE A 22 -15.69 6.73 -4.33
N ASN A 23 -16.41 7.56 -3.60
CA ASN A 23 -17.81 7.32 -3.22
C ASN A 23 -18.79 8.37 -3.78
N SER A 24 -18.29 9.51 -4.25
CA SER A 24 -19.11 10.61 -4.75
C SER A 24 -18.67 11.09 -6.14
N PHE A 25 -19.53 11.85 -6.80
CA PHE A 25 -19.19 12.47 -8.08
C PHE A 25 -18.10 13.53 -7.94
N ASP A 26 -18.13 14.30 -6.86
CA ASP A 26 -17.15 15.36 -6.61
C ASP A 26 -15.75 14.78 -6.41
N GLU A 27 -15.63 13.70 -5.62
CA GLU A 27 -14.37 12.95 -5.48
C GLU A 27 -13.89 12.38 -6.83
N ALA A 28 -14.81 11.84 -7.63
CA ALA A 28 -14.50 11.35 -8.96
C ALA A 28 -13.99 12.44 -9.89
N LEU A 29 -14.56 13.64 -9.82
CA LEU A 29 -14.14 14.79 -10.63
C LEU A 29 -12.74 15.27 -10.24
N ILE A 30 -12.44 15.30 -8.94
CA ILE A 30 -11.10 15.63 -8.42
C ILE A 30 -10.09 14.61 -8.91
N GLY A 31 -10.33 13.31 -8.64
CA GLY A 31 -9.43 12.24 -9.05
C GLY A 31 -9.23 12.15 -10.57
N PHE A 32 -10.27 12.47 -11.35
CA PHE A 32 -10.12 12.53 -12.81
C PHE A 32 -9.20 13.67 -13.25
N LYS A 33 -9.28 14.85 -12.64
CA LYS A 33 -8.40 15.99 -12.94
C LYS A 33 -6.95 15.64 -12.59
N GLU A 34 -6.70 15.07 -11.42
CA GLU A 34 -5.36 14.64 -10.99
C GLU A 34 -4.76 13.57 -11.93
N ALA A 35 -5.56 12.59 -12.33
CA ALA A 35 -5.13 11.57 -13.29
C ALA A 35 -4.80 12.17 -14.66
N LYS A 36 -5.57 13.18 -15.11
CA LYS A 36 -5.37 13.90 -16.38
C LYS A 36 -4.08 14.73 -16.41
N GLU A 37 -3.58 15.20 -15.28
CA GLU A 37 -2.28 15.89 -15.19
C GLU A 37 -1.12 14.93 -15.48
N VAL A 38 -1.28 13.63 -15.17
CA VAL A 38 -0.25 12.60 -15.37
C VAL A 38 -0.35 11.95 -16.75
N SER A 39 -1.56 11.72 -17.27
CA SER A 39 -1.79 11.04 -18.55
C SER A 39 -3.01 11.58 -19.30
N ARG A 40 -2.91 11.64 -20.62
CA ARG A 40 -4.05 11.99 -21.49
C ARG A 40 -5.21 11.00 -21.40
N LEU A 41 -4.93 9.75 -21.07
CA LEU A 41 -5.92 8.68 -20.90
C LEU A 41 -6.06 8.32 -19.44
N VAL A 42 -7.30 8.15 -18.99
CA VAL A 42 -7.66 7.85 -17.60
C VAL A 42 -8.52 6.57 -17.59
N ILE A 43 -8.24 5.70 -16.65
CA ILE A 43 -9.02 4.49 -16.38
C ILE A 43 -9.88 4.74 -15.15
N VAL A 44 -11.15 4.34 -15.24
CA VAL A 44 -12.07 4.26 -14.10
C VAL A 44 -12.41 2.79 -13.88
N GLU A 45 -12.08 2.26 -12.72
CA GLU A 45 -12.28 0.87 -12.35
C GLU A 45 -13.11 0.73 -11.09
N LYS A 46 -13.68 -0.46 -10.89
CA LYS A 46 -14.29 -0.81 -9.61
C LYS A 46 -13.20 -0.92 -8.54
N TYR A 47 -13.39 -0.25 -7.41
CA TYR A 47 -12.54 -0.47 -6.24
C TYR A 47 -12.80 -1.88 -5.67
N ILE A 48 -11.75 -2.66 -5.54
CA ILE A 48 -11.78 -4.01 -4.97
C ILE A 48 -11.05 -3.97 -3.64
N THR A 49 -11.74 -4.38 -2.59
CA THR A 49 -11.14 -4.56 -1.27
C THR A 49 -10.53 -5.96 -1.18
N GLY A 50 -9.40 -6.07 -0.50
CA GLY A 50 -8.72 -7.35 -0.31
C GLY A 50 -7.24 -7.15 -0.03
N GLU A 51 -6.54 -8.25 0.01
CA GLU A 51 -5.09 -8.27 0.16
C GLU A 51 -4.40 -8.10 -1.19
N ASP A 52 -3.25 -7.45 -1.19
CA ASP A 52 -2.45 -7.25 -2.41
C ASP A 52 -1.57 -8.48 -2.65
N HIS A 53 -1.77 -9.11 -3.80
CA HIS A 53 -1.00 -10.28 -4.22
C HIS A 53 -0.28 -9.99 -5.54
N ARG A 54 0.98 -10.39 -5.62
CA ARG A 54 1.75 -10.35 -6.86
C ARG A 54 2.07 -11.78 -7.32
N LEU A 55 1.62 -12.12 -8.52
CA LEU A 55 1.89 -13.41 -9.14
C LEU A 55 2.91 -13.23 -10.27
N LEU A 56 3.94 -14.08 -10.28
CA LEU A 56 4.92 -14.17 -11.35
C LEU A 56 4.56 -15.37 -12.24
N VAL A 57 4.20 -15.09 -13.47
CA VAL A 57 3.85 -16.12 -14.48
C VAL A 57 4.88 -16.08 -15.59
N ILE A 58 5.51 -17.22 -15.87
CA ILE A 58 6.49 -17.38 -16.95
C ILE A 58 6.03 -18.58 -17.80
N ASN A 59 5.94 -18.38 -19.12
CA ASN A 59 5.48 -19.42 -20.06
C ASN A 59 4.17 -20.08 -19.61
N ASN A 60 3.18 -19.27 -19.20
CA ASN A 60 1.86 -19.71 -18.71
C ASN A 60 1.92 -20.61 -17.45
N LYS A 61 3.01 -20.54 -16.70
CA LYS A 61 3.16 -21.26 -15.43
C LYS A 61 3.36 -20.27 -14.29
N LEU A 62 2.62 -20.44 -13.23
CA LEU A 62 2.88 -19.73 -11.97
C LEU A 62 4.24 -20.18 -11.42
N VAL A 63 5.16 -19.23 -11.27
CA VAL A 63 6.52 -19.49 -10.75
C VAL A 63 6.63 -19.07 -9.29
N ALA A 64 6.03 -17.94 -8.95
CA ALA A 64 6.04 -17.43 -7.59
C ALA A 64 4.81 -16.55 -7.33
N ALA A 65 4.39 -16.50 -6.08
CA ALA A 65 3.36 -15.58 -5.61
C ALA A 65 3.77 -14.95 -4.29
N ALA A 66 3.55 -13.65 -4.17
CA ALA A 66 3.83 -12.91 -2.94
C ALA A 66 2.59 -12.13 -2.48
N LYS A 67 2.26 -12.22 -1.20
CA LYS A 67 1.35 -11.32 -0.51
C LYS A 67 2.13 -10.09 -0.10
N ARG A 68 1.66 -8.92 -0.49
CA ARG A 68 2.28 -7.64 -0.14
C ARG A 68 1.46 -6.93 0.92
N THR A 69 2.15 -6.42 1.94
CA THR A 69 1.52 -5.66 3.02
C THR A 69 2.06 -4.24 3.03
N PRO A 70 1.20 -3.21 3.09
CA PRO A 70 1.64 -1.83 3.24
C PRO A 70 2.51 -1.65 4.48
N ALA A 71 3.37 -0.63 4.48
CA ALA A 71 4.10 -0.24 5.67
C ALA A 71 3.14 0.00 6.83
N HIS A 72 3.40 -0.64 7.95
CA HIS A 72 2.58 -0.57 9.17
C HIS A 72 3.44 -0.83 10.40
N VAL A 73 2.93 -0.46 11.55
CA VAL A 73 3.45 -0.84 12.87
C VAL A 73 2.38 -1.56 13.66
N ILE A 74 2.79 -2.37 14.62
CA ILE A 74 1.90 -3.08 15.55
C ILE A 74 2.12 -2.49 16.94
N GLY A 75 1.06 -1.94 17.51
CA GLY A 75 1.09 -1.36 18.85
C GLY A 75 1.50 -2.37 19.92
N ASP A 76 2.33 -1.95 20.85
CA ASP A 76 2.71 -2.71 22.04
C ASP A 76 1.98 -2.22 23.31
N GLY A 77 1.25 -1.11 23.18
CA GLY A 77 0.54 -0.43 24.27
C GLY A 77 1.43 0.46 25.13
N LYS A 78 2.65 0.78 24.69
CA LYS A 78 3.65 1.56 25.45
C LYS A 78 4.39 2.57 24.58
N SER A 79 4.87 2.14 23.42
CA SER A 79 5.69 2.94 22.50
C SER A 79 4.83 3.80 21.60
N THR A 80 5.33 4.97 21.26
CA THR A 80 4.74 5.85 20.25
C THR A 80 4.87 5.24 18.85
N ILE A 81 4.09 5.73 17.90
CA ILE A 81 4.18 5.31 16.49
C ILE A 81 5.59 5.58 15.95
N GLN A 82 6.21 6.71 16.31
CA GLN A 82 7.59 7.02 15.91
C GLN A 82 8.57 5.97 16.43
N GLU A 83 8.51 5.65 17.72
CA GLU A 83 9.38 4.64 18.34
C GLU A 83 9.20 3.25 17.72
N LEU A 84 7.95 2.88 17.41
CA LEU A 84 7.64 1.62 16.73
C LEU A 84 8.22 1.59 15.30
N VAL A 85 8.18 2.71 14.56
CA VAL A 85 8.81 2.81 13.23
C VAL A 85 10.32 2.68 13.35
N ASP A 86 10.93 3.38 14.31
CA ASP A 86 12.37 3.32 14.53
C ASP A 86 12.82 1.89 14.88
N GLU A 87 12.02 1.17 15.67
CA GLU A 87 12.29 -0.24 15.99
C GLU A 87 12.18 -1.16 14.76
N VAL A 88 11.13 -1.00 13.95
CA VAL A 88 10.95 -1.77 12.70
C VAL A 88 12.08 -1.48 11.71
N ASN A 89 12.60 -0.26 11.68
CA ASN A 89 13.69 0.12 10.79
C ASN A 89 15.07 -0.42 11.23
N LYS A 90 15.21 -0.97 12.45
CA LYS A 90 16.43 -1.67 12.88
C LYS A 90 16.59 -3.06 12.23
N ASP A 91 15.57 -3.59 11.56
CA ASP A 91 15.68 -4.85 10.82
C ASP A 91 16.83 -4.74 9.79
N GLU A 92 17.84 -5.59 9.90
CA GLU A 92 19.03 -5.59 9.03
C GLU A 92 18.70 -5.72 7.54
N ARG A 93 17.53 -6.23 7.21
CA ARG A 93 17.04 -6.35 5.82
C ARG A 93 16.54 -5.01 5.26
N ARG A 94 16.32 -3.99 6.11
CA ARG A 94 15.88 -2.66 5.73
C ARG A 94 17.06 -1.75 5.47
N GLY A 95 16.94 -0.89 4.47
CA GLY A 95 17.93 0.11 4.13
C GLY A 95 17.33 1.27 3.36
N TYR A 96 18.13 2.29 3.12
CA TYR A 96 17.71 3.45 2.39
C TYR A 96 17.54 3.13 0.89
N GLY A 97 16.42 3.58 0.31
CA GLY A 97 16.14 3.36 -1.11
C GLY A 97 16.09 1.88 -1.49
N HIS A 98 17.00 1.45 -2.36
CA HIS A 98 17.07 0.07 -2.87
C HIS A 98 18.36 -0.66 -2.48
N GLU A 99 19.04 -0.21 -1.43
CA GLU A 99 20.31 -0.81 -0.99
C GLU A 99 20.13 -2.19 -0.41
N LYS A 100 18.96 -2.47 0.16
CA LYS A 100 18.63 -3.75 0.79
C LYS A 100 17.33 -4.32 0.25
N VAL A 101 16.99 -5.52 0.71
CA VAL A 101 15.78 -6.26 0.29
C VAL A 101 14.50 -5.51 0.66
N LEU A 102 14.48 -4.83 1.79
CA LEU A 102 13.38 -4.00 2.27
C LEU A 102 13.84 -2.55 2.39
N THR A 103 12.93 -1.63 2.13
CA THR A 103 13.16 -0.20 2.34
C THR A 103 12.71 0.20 3.75
N GLU A 104 13.41 1.15 4.35
CA GLU A 104 12.99 1.77 5.60
C GLU A 104 11.62 2.44 5.45
N ILE A 105 10.88 2.45 6.56
CA ILE A 105 9.62 3.19 6.65
C ILE A 105 9.96 4.66 6.90
N ASP A 106 9.60 5.52 5.95
CA ASP A 106 9.75 6.96 6.05
C ASP A 106 8.41 7.61 6.45
N ILE A 107 8.45 8.44 7.50
CA ILE A 107 7.32 9.25 7.92
C ILE A 107 7.35 10.57 7.15
N ASN A 108 6.57 10.64 6.09
CA ASN A 108 6.41 11.82 5.26
C ASN A 108 5.00 12.42 5.36
N SER A 109 4.73 13.50 4.60
CA SER A 109 3.43 14.19 4.63
C SER A 109 2.24 13.25 4.40
N LEU A 110 2.36 12.29 3.47
CA LEU A 110 1.30 11.30 3.20
C LEU A 110 1.07 10.37 4.40
N THR A 111 2.12 9.99 5.12
CA THR A 111 1.99 9.21 6.36
C THR A 111 1.24 10.00 7.43
N LEU A 112 1.57 11.30 7.57
CA LEU A 112 0.89 12.16 8.55
C LEU A 112 -0.60 12.36 8.21
N GLU A 113 -0.95 12.46 6.93
CA GLU A 113 -2.35 12.50 6.49
C GLU A 113 -3.10 11.20 6.85
N ILE A 114 -2.51 10.03 6.58
CA ILE A 114 -3.09 8.73 6.95
C ILE A 114 -3.30 8.62 8.46
N LEU A 115 -2.33 9.05 9.27
CA LEU A 115 -2.46 9.05 10.73
C LEU A 115 -3.58 9.99 11.18
N LYS A 116 -3.68 11.18 10.58
CA LYS A 116 -4.73 12.16 10.87
C LYS A 116 -6.12 11.62 10.55
N GLU A 117 -6.31 10.86 9.48
CA GLU A 117 -7.59 10.20 9.17
C GLU A 117 -8.01 9.18 10.24
N MET A 118 -7.05 8.68 11.01
CA MET A 118 -7.28 7.76 12.14
C MET A 118 -7.31 8.47 13.50
N ASP A 119 -7.36 9.82 13.53
CA ASP A 119 -7.23 10.63 14.74
C ASP A 119 -5.94 10.33 15.53
N MET A 120 -4.85 10.03 14.82
CA MET A 120 -3.53 9.71 15.39
C MET A 120 -2.46 10.71 14.94
N THR A 121 -1.36 10.72 15.70
CA THR A 121 -0.11 11.42 15.37
C THR A 121 1.06 10.47 15.58
N THR A 122 2.27 10.87 15.24
CA THR A 122 3.49 10.10 15.51
C THR A 122 3.73 9.83 17.00
N GLU A 123 3.20 10.70 17.85
CA GLU A 123 3.29 10.60 19.33
C GLU A 123 2.17 9.73 19.94
N SER A 124 1.20 9.29 19.14
CA SER A 124 0.13 8.41 19.62
C SER A 124 0.70 7.05 19.99
N VAL A 125 0.18 6.46 21.08
CA VAL A 125 0.54 5.12 21.57
C VAL A 125 -0.58 4.14 21.19
N PRO A 126 -0.41 3.32 20.16
CA PRO A 126 -1.41 2.35 19.74
C PRO A 126 -1.59 1.25 20.79
N LYS A 127 -2.80 0.72 20.90
CA LYS A 127 -3.09 -0.39 21.82
C LYS A 127 -2.28 -1.62 21.43
N LYS A 128 -2.01 -2.49 22.39
CA LYS A 128 -1.31 -3.75 22.12
C LYS A 128 -2.06 -4.59 21.10
N GLY A 129 -1.36 -4.94 20.00
CA GLY A 129 -1.90 -5.70 18.87
C GLY A 129 -2.64 -4.86 17.83
N GLU A 130 -2.79 -3.55 18.04
CA GLU A 130 -3.39 -2.65 17.07
C GLU A 130 -2.46 -2.44 15.88
N VAL A 131 -2.99 -2.66 14.67
CA VAL A 131 -2.22 -2.46 13.43
C VAL A 131 -2.48 -1.06 12.90
N VAL A 132 -1.45 -0.23 12.89
CA VAL A 132 -1.49 1.13 12.36
C VAL A 132 -0.84 1.16 10.99
N LYS A 133 -1.63 1.39 9.94
CA LYS A 133 -1.12 1.54 8.57
C LYS A 133 -0.46 2.89 8.39
N LEU A 134 0.72 2.92 7.77
CA LEU A 134 1.50 4.13 7.53
C LEU A 134 1.55 4.52 6.04
N LYS A 135 1.17 3.60 5.17
CA LYS A 135 1.09 3.81 3.71
C LYS A 135 -0.18 3.18 3.17
N SER A 136 -0.75 3.77 2.13
CA SER A 136 -1.94 3.24 1.44
C SER A 136 -1.61 2.14 0.43
N THR A 137 -0.36 2.08 -0.05
CA THR A 137 0.09 1.13 -1.07
C THR A 137 1.05 0.09 -0.49
N ALA A 138 0.94 -1.14 -0.97
CA ALA A 138 1.78 -2.27 -0.54
C ALA A 138 3.10 -2.35 -1.34
N ASN A 139 3.82 -1.22 -1.43
CA ASN A 139 5.09 -1.17 -2.15
C ASN A 139 6.27 -1.42 -1.21
N LEU A 140 7.19 -2.31 -1.60
CA LEU A 140 8.43 -2.53 -0.84
C LEU A 140 9.27 -1.25 -0.77
N SER A 141 9.29 -0.47 -1.86
CA SER A 141 10.02 0.81 -1.94
C SER A 141 9.50 1.91 -1.01
N THR A 142 8.40 1.69 -0.33
CA THR A 142 7.82 2.61 0.67
C THR A 142 7.72 2.00 2.06
N GLY A 143 8.54 0.98 2.34
CA GLY A 143 8.60 0.30 3.63
C GLY A 143 7.64 -0.86 3.81
N GLY A 144 6.87 -1.22 2.78
CA GLY A 144 6.01 -2.42 2.78
C GLY A 144 6.82 -3.72 2.85
N THR A 145 6.12 -4.82 3.08
CA THR A 145 6.71 -6.16 3.14
C THR A 145 6.09 -7.09 2.09
N ALA A 146 6.79 -8.17 1.77
CA ALA A 146 6.31 -9.25 0.94
C ALA A 146 6.56 -10.59 1.64
N GLU A 147 5.55 -11.45 1.61
CA GLU A 147 5.59 -12.81 2.12
C GLU A 147 5.40 -13.77 0.94
N ASP A 148 6.25 -14.80 0.84
CA ASP A 148 6.08 -15.85 -0.17
C ASP A 148 4.87 -16.71 0.19
N ILE A 149 3.92 -16.78 -0.73
CA ILE A 149 2.69 -17.57 -0.59
C ILE A 149 2.50 -18.51 -1.78
N THR A 150 3.55 -18.84 -2.50
CA THR A 150 3.49 -19.63 -3.73
C THR A 150 2.73 -20.93 -3.52
N GLU A 151 3.00 -21.64 -2.43
CA GLU A 151 2.35 -22.91 -2.10
C GLU A 151 0.90 -22.76 -1.61
N LEU A 152 0.46 -21.53 -1.29
CA LEU A 152 -0.89 -21.24 -0.79
C LEU A 152 -1.86 -20.82 -1.91
N ILE A 153 -1.36 -20.67 -3.13
CA ILE A 153 -2.17 -20.22 -4.26
C ILE A 153 -3.13 -21.33 -4.69
N HIS A 154 -4.42 -20.98 -4.70
CA HIS A 154 -5.45 -21.91 -5.13
C HIS A 154 -5.21 -22.36 -6.58
N PRO A 155 -5.33 -23.67 -6.89
CA PRO A 155 -5.06 -24.23 -8.23
C PRO A 155 -5.78 -23.52 -9.39
N TYR A 156 -6.96 -22.96 -9.15
CA TYR A 156 -7.70 -22.18 -10.16
C TYR A 156 -6.92 -20.95 -10.66
N ASN A 157 -6.02 -20.40 -9.85
CA ASN A 157 -5.21 -19.23 -10.21
C ASN A 157 -3.86 -19.63 -10.85
N VAL A 158 -3.60 -20.91 -11.00
CA VAL A 158 -2.37 -21.44 -11.64
C VAL A 158 -2.52 -21.54 -13.17
N PHE A 159 -3.77 -21.59 -13.63
CA PHE A 159 -4.10 -21.68 -15.06
C PHE A 159 -4.58 -20.29 -15.55
N MET A 160 -3.66 -19.41 -15.88
CA MET A 160 -3.94 -18.13 -16.55
C MET A 160 -3.34 -18.11 -17.95
#